data_d91da3a92c923b0d7124fa24ee96cb35
#
_entry.id   d91da3a92c923b0d7124fa24ee96cb35
#
_cell.length_a   1.000
_cell.length_b   1.000
_cell.length_c   1.000
_cell.angle_alpha   90.00
_cell.angle_beta   90.00
_cell.angle_gamma   90.00
#
_symmetry.space_group_name_H-M   'P 1'
#
loop_
_entity.id
_entity.type
_entity.pdbx_description
1 polymer ?
#
loop_
_entity_poly.entity_id
_entity_poly.type
_entity_poly.pdbx_seq_one_letter_code
_entity_poly.pdbx_strand_id
1 'polypeptide(L)'
;MCIRDSKDNCLYSPDVISFAREKGYFSGANKDFSFADAYCPLDFSGLRACEARVWSYYNMFSKATGQAYLPYVQGESKEPMPLYVKPDRKLSVRDIQQAMRDHYEGTPLDITQDLGAGPFQMPYRLSPLTFKVDGQEYFNERPISTQQSAFSFVSQMRANLPDAIGGVLWFGLDDANMTVFTPVYCNTDRIPASYAEGEGDCVTFSWNSAFWIYNWVADMIRPRYSQMVEDMRTVQNELENTYAYAQEGVESAAMKLYNENPEKAKEFLTDYTNMCAQTAVDRWKQLGEFLIVRYNDGVRKLVKNGKLVRPATGNVAPLERPGYPEQFLKDVVKATGDRYKVKTLQ
;
A
#
# COMPACT_ATOMS: atom_id res chain seq x y z
N MET A 1 1.02 -16.76 -16.21
CA MET A 1 1.55 -16.26 -17.51
C MET A 1 1.30 -17.34 -18.53
N CYS A 2 0.48 -17.05 -19.51
CA CYS A 2 0.23 -17.96 -20.62
C CYS A 2 1.36 -17.77 -21.64
N ILE A 3 2.15 -18.82 -21.89
CA ILE A 3 3.26 -18.77 -22.89
C ILE A 3 2.73 -18.67 -24.32
N ARG A 4 1.40 -18.56 -24.48
CA ARG A 4 0.72 -18.66 -25.80
C ARG A 4 1.05 -17.55 -26.78
N ASP A 5 1.40 -16.36 -26.35
CA ASP A 5 1.03 -15.22 -27.14
C ASP A 5 2.18 -14.45 -27.78
N SER A 6 3.43 -14.76 -27.58
CA SER A 6 4.46 -14.20 -28.44
C SER A 6 5.89 -14.63 -28.08
N LYS A 7 6.52 -15.27 -29.00
CA LYS A 7 7.98 -15.47 -28.99
C LYS A 7 8.73 -14.12 -29.00
N ASP A 8 8.08 -13.06 -29.48
CA ASP A 8 8.72 -11.77 -29.69
C ASP A 8 8.58 -10.80 -28.51
N ASN A 9 7.63 -11.08 -27.57
CA ASN A 9 7.32 -10.20 -26.44
C ASN A 9 7.51 -10.85 -25.06
N CYS A 10 7.88 -12.14 -24.99
CA CYS A 10 8.06 -12.84 -23.73
C CYS A 10 9.40 -13.56 -23.71
N LEU A 11 10.20 -13.30 -22.67
CA LEU A 11 11.38 -14.09 -22.32
C LEU A 11 11.02 -15.07 -21.21
N TYR A 12 11.33 -16.35 -21.41
CA TYR A 12 11.16 -17.40 -20.41
C TYR A 12 12.26 -18.45 -20.54
N SER A 13 12.47 -19.22 -19.48
CA SER A 13 13.46 -20.31 -19.50
C SER A 13 13.15 -21.30 -20.63
N PRO A 14 14.12 -21.70 -21.46
CA PRO A 14 13.90 -22.62 -22.57
C PRO A 14 13.32 -23.98 -22.15
N ASP A 15 13.57 -24.38 -20.92
CA ASP A 15 13.18 -25.66 -20.34
C ASP A 15 11.90 -25.62 -19.51
N VAL A 16 11.24 -24.47 -19.38
CA VAL A 16 10.06 -24.30 -18.50
C VAL A 16 8.95 -25.31 -18.74
N ILE A 17 8.70 -25.72 -20.00
CA ILE A 17 7.68 -26.71 -20.34
C ILE A 17 8.23 -28.15 -20.21
N SER A 18 9.46 -28.38 -20.68
CA SER A 18 10.08 -29.72 -20.60
C SER A 18 10.31 -30.14 -19.15
N PHE A 19 10.75 -29.23 -18.29
CA PHE A 19 10.88 -29.45 -16.86
C PHE A 19 9.53 -29.80 -16.20
N ALA A 20 8.46 -29.06 -16.54
CA ALA A 20 7.13 -29.37 -16.02
C ALA A 20 6.66 -30.77 -16.41
N ARG A 21 6.96 -31.22 -17.63
CA ARG A 21 6.67 -32.61 -18.08
C ARG A 21 7.52 -33.64 -17.36
N GLU A 22 8.82 -33.38 -17.22
CA GLU A 22 9.74 -34.28 -16.49
C GLU A 22 9.27 -34.51 -15.05
N LYS A 23 8.80 -33.43 -14.38
CA LYS A 23 8.29 -33.51 -13.02
C LYS A 23 6.82 -33.96 -12.91
N GLY A 24 6.16 -34.20 -14.01
CA GLY A 24 4.75 -34.64 -14.02
C GLY A 24 3.75 -33.53 -13.69
N TYR A 25 4.17 -32.26 -13.69
CA TYR A 25 3.29 -31.10 -13.42
C TYR A 25 2.40 -30.75 -14.60
N PHE A 26 2.77 -31.16 -15.80
CA PHE A 26 2.02 -30.91 -17.03
C PHE A 26 2.12 -32.06 -18.02
N SER A 27 0.97 -32.39 -18.63
CA SER A 27 0.90 -33.33 -19.75
C SER A 27 0.00 -32.74 -20.83
N GLY A 28 0.53 -32.45 -22.01
CA GLY A 28 -0.26 -31.85 -23.09
C GLY A 28 0.60 -31.18 -24.15
N ALA A 29 -0.04 -30.53 -25.14
CA ALA A 29 0.65 -29.77 -26.15
C ALA A 29 1.18 -28.44 -25.57
N ASN A 30 2.31 -27.92 -26.10
CA ASN A 30 2.91 -26.67 -25.61
C ASN A 30 1.93 -25.49 -25.63
N LYS A 31 1.03 -25.45 -26.61
CA LYS A 31 -0.02 -24.41 -26.72
C LYS A 31 -1.00 -24.37 -25.55
N ASP A 32 -1.13 -25.49 -24.83
CA ASP A 32 -2.08 -25.63 -23.71
C ASP A 32 -1.39 -25.47 -22.36
N PHE A 33 -0.08 -25.14 -22.36
CA PHE A 33 0.67 -24.96 -21.14
C PHE A 33 0.26 -23.67 -20.41
N SER A 34 -0.11 -23.81 -19.14
CA SER A 34 -0.31 -22.71 -18.19
C SER A 34 0.75 -22.77 -17.12
N PHE A 35 1.54 -21.72 -16.98
CA PHE A 35 2.59 -21.65 -15.97
C PHE A 35 2.03 -21.72 -14.55
N ALA A 36 0.94 -21.00 -14.31
CA ALA A 36 0.30 -20.97 -13.00
C ALA A 36 -0.23 -22.37 -12.62
N ASP A 37 -0.95 -23.02 -13.53
CA ASP A 37 -1.54 -24.34 -13.25
C ASP A 37 -0.49 -25.42 -13.06
N ALA A 38 0.65 -25.31 -13.76
CA ALA A 38 1.73 -26.28 -13.67
C ALA A 38 2.59 -26.13 -12.41
N TYR A 39 2.93 -24.88 -12.05
CA TYR A 39 3.91 -24.61 -10.99
C TYR A 39 3.33 -24.09 -9.69
N CYS A 40 2.11 -23.56 -9.73
CA CYS A 40 1.40 -23.07 -8.54
C CYS A 40 -0.11 -23.33 -8.71
N PRO A 41 -0.55 -24.61 -8.63
CA PRO A 41 -1.96 -24.94 -8.70
C PRO A 41 -2.74 -24.13 -7.65
N LEU A 42 -3.84 -23.55 -8.07
CA LEU A 42 -4.64 -22.70 -7.23
C LEU A 42 -5.39 -23.51 -6.16
N ASP A 43 -5.14 -23.19 -4.91
CA ASP A 43 -5.98 -23.56 -3.77
C ASP A 43 -6.76 -22.36 -3.24
N PHE A 44 -7.59 -22.55 -2.22
CA PHE A 44 -8.36 -21.45 -1.63
C PHE A 44 -7.48 -20.36 -1.03
N SER A 45 -6.34 -20.73 -0.45
CA SER A 45 -5.39 -19.77 0.13
C SER A 45 -4.72 -18.92 -0.96
N GLY A 46 -4.32 -19.54 -2.07
CA GLY A 46 -3.80 -18.84 -3.25
C GLY A 46 -4.84 -17.94 -3.90
N LEU A 47 -6.09 -18.39 -3.97
CA LEU A 47 -7.21 -17.58 -4.44
C LEU A 47 -7.36 -16.29 -3.62
N ARG A 48 -7.43 -16.40 -2.30
CA ARG A 48 -7.64 -15.26 -1.38
C ARG A 48 -6.39 -14.40 -1.19
N ALA A 49 -5.20 -15.00 -1.21
CA ALA A 49 -3.95 -14.26 -1.00
C ALA A 49 -3.37 -13.66 -2.29
N CYS A 50 -3.66 -14.22 -3.47
CA CYS A 50 -3.07 -13.80 -4.73
C CYS A 50 -4.11 -13.28 -5.71
N GLU A 51 -5.06 -14.13 -6.14
CA GLU A 51 -6.02 -13.80 -7.18
C GLU A 51 -6.98 -12.67 -6.75
N ALA A 52 -7.38 -12.62 -5.48
CA ALA A 52 -8.24 -11.55 -4.97
C ALA A 52 -7.61 -10.16 -5.14
N ARG A 53 -6.27 -10.02 -5.07
CA ARG A 53 -5.58 -8.75 -5.33
C ARG A 53 -5.64 -8.35 -6.80
N VAL A 54 -5.53 -9.31 -7.72
CA VAL A 54 -5.70 -9.09 -9.16
C VAL A 54 -7.16 -8.68 -9.45
N TRP A 55 -8.11 -9.39 -8.84
CA TRP A 55 -9.53 -9.04 -8.92
C TRP A 55 -9.80 -7.60 -8.45
N SER A 56 -9.18 -7.18 -7.35
CA SER A 56 -9.37 -5.81 -6.84
C SER A 56 -8.92 -4.76 -7.85
N TYR A 57 -7.75 -4.95 -8.51
CA TYR A 57 -7.33 -4.08 -9.61
C TYR A 57 -8.34 -4.06 -10.76
N TYR A 58 -8.85 -5.24 -11.15
CA TYR A 58 -9.86 -5.31 -12.21
C TYR A 58 -11.16 -4.61 -11.79
N ASN A 59 -11.62 -4.82 -10.57
CA ASN A 59 -12.82 -4.18 -10.03
C ASN A 59 -12.72 -2.65 -9.99
N MET A 60 -11.52 -2.11 -9.69
CA MET A 60 -11.28 -0.66 -9.67
C MET A 60 -11.27 -0.05 -11.08
N PHE A 61 -10.74 -0.75 -12.07
CA PHE A 61 -10.45 -0.18 -13.38
C PHE A 61 -11.25 -0.76 -14.53
N SER A 62 -11.95 -1.86 -14.33
CA SER A 62 -12.87 -2.49 -15.28
C SER A 62 -14.05 -3.07 -14.49
N LYS A 63 -15.03 -2.23 -14.21
CA LYS A 63 -16.15 -2.55 -13.32
C LYS A 63 -16.93 -3.80 -13.74
N ALA A 64 -17.17 -3.95 -15.04
CA ALA A 64 -17.88 -5.12 -15.56
C ALA A 64 -17.09 -6.43 -15.30
N THR A 65 -15.76 -6.38 -15.46
CA THR A 65 -14.89 -7.54 -15.14
C THR A 65 -14.89 -7.82 -13.64
N GLY A 66 -14.77 -6.79 -12.81
CA GLY A 66 -14.83 -6.96 -11.35
C GLY A 66 -16.10 -7.64 -10.89
N GLN A 67 -17.24 -7.22 -11.41
CA GLN A 67 -18.55 -7.84 -11.10
C GLN A 67 -18.64 -9.28 -11.60
N ALA A 68 -18.18 -9.57 -12.82
CA ALA A 68 -18.24 -10.92 -13.40
C ALA A 68 -17.41 -11.94 -12.64
N TYR A 69 -16.25 -11.54 -12.09
CA TYR A 69 -15.31 -12.44 -11.41
C TYR A 69 -15.36 -12.39 -9.87
N LEU A 70 -16.33 -11.68 -9.29
CA LEU A 70 -16.55 -11.74 -7.83
C LEU A 70 -16.84 -13.16 -7.33
N PRO A 71 -17.70 -13.99 -7.97
CA PRO A 71 -17.91 -15.38 -7.54
C PRO A 71 -16.63 -16.23 -7.58
N TYR A 72 -15.72 -15.95 -8.52
CA TYR A 72 -14.44 -16.64 -8.58
C TYR A 72 -13.59 -16.39 -7.32
N VAL A 73 -13.38 -15.14 -6.94
CA VAL A 73 -12.57 -14.81 -5.75
C VAL A 73 -13.27 -15.16 -4.43
N GLN A 74 -14.58 -15.36 -4.44
CA GLN A 74 -15.33 -15.94 -3.32
C GLN A 74 -15.22 -17.47 -3.23
N GLY A 75 -14.64 -18.11 -4.26
CA GLY A 75 -14.51 -19.58 -4.32
C GLY A 75 -15.77 -20.30 -4.81
N GLU A 76 -16.71 -19.58 -5.39
CA GLU A 76 -18.00 -20.09 -5.90
C GLU A 76 -17.95 -20.49 -7.39
N SER A 77 -16.91 -20.02 -8.10
CA SER A 77 -16.66 -20.33 -9.50
C SER A 77 -15.22 -20.80 -9.70
N LYS A 78 -15.03 -21.66 -10.70
CA LYS A 78 -13.68 -22.13 -11.13
C LYS A 78 -13.20 -21.44 -12.41
N GLU A 79 -13.98 -20.52 -12.97
CA GLU A 79 -13.61 -19.80 -14.18
C GLU A 79 -12.51 -18.76 -13.85
N PRO A 80 -11.27 -18.95 -14.35
CA PRO A 80 -10.16 -18.06 -14.00
C PRO A 80 -10.32 -16.69 -14.68
N MET A 81 -9.82 -15.66 -14.01
CA MET A 81 -9.78 -14.31 -14.55
C MET A 81 -8.93 -14.24 -15.84
N PRO A 82 -9.26 -13.34 -16.77
CA PRO A 82 -8.43 -13.09 -17.95
C PRO A 82 -7.06 -12.56 -17.54
N LEU A 83 -6.05 -12.82 -18.35
CA LEU A 83 -4.67 -12.39 -18.09
C LEU A 83 -4.54 -10.84 -18.06
N TYR A 84 -5.36 -10.15 -18.83
CA TYR A 84 -5.40 -8.69 -18.91
C TYR A 84 -6.83 -8.22 -19.20
N VAL A 85 -7.11 -6.98 -18.83
CA VAL A 85 -8.37 -6.29 -19.10
C VAL A 85 -8.10 -4.92 -19.70
N LYS A 86 -9.04 -4.46 -20.52
CA LYS A 86 -9.03 -3.06 -20.95
C LYS A 86 -9.68 -2.23 -19.84
N PRO A 87 -9.00 -1.22 -19.31
CA PRO A 87 -9.59 -0.33 -18.33
C PRO A 87 -10.73 0.52 -18.96
N ASP A 88 -11.70 0.88 -18.13
CA ASP A 88 -12.87 1.67 -18.56
C ASP A 88 -12.49 3.12 -18.97
N ARG A 89 -11.33 3.59 -18.52
CA ARG A 89 -10.76 4.91 -18.81
C ARG A 89 -9.23 4.88 -18.83
N LYS A 90 -8.62 5.93 -19.33
CA LYS A 90 -7.17 6.13 -19.16
C LYS A 90 -6.84 6.31 -17.68
N LEU A 91 -5.75 5.68 -17.23
CA LEU A 91 -5.28 5.72 -15.85
C LEU A 91 -4.14 6.71 -15.72
N SER A 92 -4.15 7.47 -14.63
CA SER A 92 -3.07 8.35 -14.20
C SER A 92 -2.13 7.62 -13.24
N VAL A 93 -0.97 8.21 -12.98
CA VAL A 93 -0.06 7.74 -11.90
C VAL A 93 -0.81 7.70 -10.56
N ARG A 94 -1.63 8.71 -10.28
CA ARG A 94 -2.41 8.79 -9.04
C ARG A 94 -3.42 7.65 -8.88
N ASP A 95 -4.03 7.21 -9.97
CA ASP A 95 -4.95 6.06 -9.93
C ASP A 95 -4.22 4.78 -9.49
N ILE A 96 -3.01 4.56 -10.01
CA ILE A 96 -2.21 3.39 -9.63
C ILE A 96 -1.67 3.51 -8.20
N GLN A 97 -1.25 4.71 -7.79
CA GLN A 97 -0.86 4.95 -6.39
C GLN A 97 -2.01 4.63 -5.42
N GLN A 98 -3.25 5.03 -5.75
CA GLN A 98 -4.42 4.70 -4.93
C GLN A 98 -4.70 3.19 -4.94
N ALA A 99 -4.59 2.53 -6.08
CA ALA A 99 -4.77 1.09 -6.18
C ALA A 99 -3.73 0.29 -5.35
N MET A 100 -2.49 0.80 -5.25
CA MET A 100 -1.47 0.21 -4.37
C MET A 100 -1.84 0.28 -2.88
N ARG A 101 -2.81 1.12 -2.50
CA ARG A 101 -3.27 1.35 -1.12
C ARG A 101 -4.52 0.57 -0.75
N ASP A 102 -5.01 -0.26 -1.63
CA ASP A 102 -6.30 -0.94 -1.50
C ASP A 102 -6.31 -2.04 -0.42
N HIS A 103 -7.44 -2.13 0.29
CA HIS A 103 -7.75 -3.18 1.26
C HIS A 103 -9.16 -3.74 1.02
N TYR A 104 -9.60 -3.74 -0.23
CA TYR A 104 -10.94 -4.17 -0.67
C TYR A 104 -12.08 -3.27 -0.19
N GLU A 105 -11.81 -2.03 0.20
CA GLU A 105 -12.82 -1.12 0.75
C GLU A 105 -14.05 -0.99 -0.16
N GLY A 106 -15.22 -1.07 0.45
CA GLY A 106 -16.50 -0.99 -0.26
C GLY A 106 -16.86 -2.21 -1.11
N THR A 107 -16.18 -3.34 -0.96
CA THR A 107 -16.46 -4.60 -1.63
C THR A 107 -16.91 -5.68 -0.64
N PRO A 108 -17.44 -6.83 -1.10
CA PRO A 108 -17.73 -7.95 -0.20
C PRO A 108 -16.50 -8.57 0.51
N LEU A 109 -15.28 -8.19 0.10
CA LEU A 109 -14.03 -8.62 0.72
C LEU A 109 -13.44 -7.54 1.66
N ASP A 110 -14.18 -6.48 1.95
CA ASP A 110 -13.71 -5.35 2.79
C ASP A 110 -13.32 -5.82 4.19
N ILE A 111 -12.02 -5.79 4.46
CA ILE A 111 -11.46 -6.27 5.72
C ILE A 111 -11.54 -5.25 6.86
N THR A 112 -12.10 -4.06 6.61
CA THR A 112 -12.29 -3.02 7.63
C THR A 112 -13.63 -3.13 8.34
N GLN A 113 -14.56 -4.00 7.87
CA GLN A 113 -15.95 -4.03 8.33
C GLN A 113 -16.25 -5.15 9.32
N ASP A 114 -15.38 -6.10 9.51
CA ASP A 114 -15.58 -7.22 10.41
C ASP A 114 -14.94 -7.04 11.80
N LEU A 115 -15.22 -7.97 12.72
CA LEU A 115 -14.65 -7.95 14.07
C LEU A 115 -13.12 -7.99 14.09
N GLY A 116 -12.50 -8.60 13.08
CA GLY A 116 -11.04 -8.70 12.93
C GLY A 116 -10.35 -7.35 12.69
N ALA A 117 -11.09 -6.35 12.21
CA ALA A 117 -10.60 -4.97 12.07
C ALA A 117 -10.51 -4.21 13.41
N GLY A 118 -11.08 -4.80 14.47
CA GLY A 118 -11.14 -4.17 15.78
C GLY A 118 -11.97 -2.88 15.82
N PRO A 119 -11.90 -2.14 16.95
CA PRO A 119 -12.74 -0.96 17.14
C PRO A 119 -12.41 0.20 16.20
N PHE A 120 -11.23 0.21 15.60
CA PHE A 120 -10.74 1.33 14.80
C PHE A 120 -10.51 0.99 13.34
N GLN A 121 -11.21 -0.04 12.83
CA GLN A 121 -11.26 -0.39 11.41
C GLN A 121 -9.86 -0.61 10.80
N MET A 122 -8.99 -1.30 11.51
CA MET A 122 -7.64 -1.61 11.05
C MET A 122 -7.68 -2.48 9.79
N PRO A 123 -7.16 -2.02 8.62
CA PRO A 123 -7.29 -2.73 7.35
C PRO A 123 -6.18 -3.78 7.14
N TYR A 124 -5.73 -4.42 8.20
CA TYR A 124 -4.63 -5.38 8.18
C TYR A 124 -4.97 -6.63 8.95
N ARG A 125 -4.46 -7.77 8.46
CA ARG A 125 -4.55 -9.05 9.16
C ARG A 125 -3.16 -9.47 9.64
N LEU A 126 -3.09 -9.94 10.88
CA LEU A 126 -1.85 -10.47 11.43
C LEU A 126 -1.64 -11.91 10.95
N SER A 127 -0.38 -12.29 10.71
CA SER A 127 0.00 -13.66 10.40
C SER A 127 -0.04 -14.55 11.66
N PRO A 128 -0.40 -15.84 11.51
CA PRO A 128 -0.72 -16.53 10.28
C PRO A 128 -2.13 -16.19 9.76
N LEU A 129 -2.27 -16.12 8.42
CA LEU A 129 -3.58 -15.87 7.80
C LEU A 129 -4.49 -17.11 7.87
N THR A 130 -3.93 -18.31 7.91
CA THR A 130 -4.66 -19.56 8.12
C THR A 130 -4.82 -19.82 9.62
N PHE A 131 -6.03 -20.15 10.04
CA PHE A 131 -6.32 -20.48 11.44
C PHE A 131 -7.42 -21.54 11.52
N LYS A 132 -7.55 -22.20 12.69
CA LYS A 132 -8.56 -23.23 12.94
C LYS A 132 -9.41 -22.88 14.13
N VAL A 133 -10.73 -23.10 13.98
CA VAL A 133 -11.71 -23.00 15.08
C VAL A 133 -12.58 -24.25 15.02
N ASP A 134 -12.73 -24.95 16.13
CA ASP A 134 -13.53 -26.17 16.26
C ASP A 134 -13.23 -27.24 15.19
N GLY A 135 -11.94 -27.34 14.81
CA GLY A 135 -11.46 -28.28 13.80
C GLY A 135 -11.67 -27.84 12.35
N GLN A 136 -12.41 -26.75 12.11
CA GLN A 136 -12.61 -26.16 10.77
C GLN A 136 -11.49 -25.17 10.48
N GLU A 137 -10.94 -25.22 9.28
CA GLU A 137 -9.92 -24.31 8.77
C GLU A 137 -10.54 -23.08 8.10
N TYR A 138 -9.94 -21.92 8.36
CA TYR A 138 -10.32 -20.62 7.83
C TYR A 138 -9.08 -19.90 7.29
N PHE A 139 -9.29 -18.95 6.39
CA PHE A 139 -8.24 -18.12 5.81
C PHE A 139 -8.68 -16.66 5.74
N ASN A 140 -7.88 -15.75 6.30
CA ASN A 140 -8.08 -14.31 6.18
C ASN A 140 -7.65 -13.78 4.81
N GLU A 141 -8.24 -12.70 4.36
CA GLU A 141 -7.84 -11.97 3.16
C GLU A 141 -6.44 -11.36 3.29
N ARG A 142 -5.74 -11.29 2.15
CA ARG A 142 -4.51 -10.52 2.01
C ARG A 142 -4.73 -9.41 0.99
N PRO A 143 -4.79 -8.13 1.40
CA PRO A 143 -5.03 -7.01 0.48
C PRO A 143 -3.79 -6.68 -0.34
N ILE A 144 -3.92 -5.72 -1.27
CA ILE A 144 -2.80 -5.19 -2.07
C ILE A 144 -1.81 -4.49 -1.13
N SER A 145 -2.29 -3.57 -0.30
CA SER A 145 -1.45 -2.93 0.72
C SER A 145 -1.37 -3.80 1.97
N THR A 146 -0.18 -4.18 2.35
CA THR A 146 0.07 -5.01 3.55
C THR A 146 1.18 -4.42 4.41
N GLN A 147 1.10 -4.66 5.71
CA GLN A 147 2.09 -4.21 6.69
C GLN A 147 3.47 -4.87 6.54
N GLN A 148 3.60 -5.93 5.74
CA GLN A 148 4.89 -6.60 5.48
C GLN A 148 5.61 -6.06 4.25
N SER A 149 5.06 -5.05 3.57
CA SER A 149 5.71 -4.46 2.41
C SER A 149 6.98 -3.72 2.84
N ALA A 150 8.10 -3.99 2.17
CA ALA A 150 9.33 -3.24 2.42
C ALA A 150 9.36 -1.93 1.62
N PHE A 151 8.80 -1.96 0.43
CA PHE A 151 8.65 -0.82 -0.47
C PHE A 151 7.59 -1.09 -1.52
N SER A 152 7.16 -0.02 -2.18
CA SER A 152 6.28 -0.06 -3.35
C SER A 152 6.66 1.04 -4.32
N PHE A 153 6.36 0.84 -5.60
CA PHE A 153 6.56 1.90 -6.59
C PHE A 153 5.57 1.82 -7.73
N VAL A 154 5.39 2.97 -8.39
CA VAL A 154 4.64 3.09 -9.65
C VAL A 154 5.60 3.64 -10.70
N SER A 155 5.82 2.89 -11.78
CA SER A 155 6.67 3.34 -12.88
C SER A 155 5.88 4.17 -13.89
N GLN A 156 6.45 5.32 -14.25
CA GLN A 156 5.96 6.20 -15.31
C GLN A 156 7.03 6.33 -16.40
N MET A 157 6.79 5.67 -17.53
CA MET A 157 7.73 5.66 -18.65
C MET A 157 7.13 6.43 -19.83
N ARG A 158 7.87 7.37 -20.42
CA ARG A 158 7.39 8.28 -21.47
C ARG A 158 8.37 8.30 -22.65
N ALA A 159 7.99 7.61 -23.72
CA ALA A 159 8.80 7.46 -24.93
C ALA A 159 9.02 8.76 -25.73
N ASN A 160 8.27 9.82 -25.43
CA ASN A 160 8.40 11.13 -26.07
C ASN A 160 9.44 12.05 -25.41
N LEU A 161 10.09 11.60 -24.34
CA LEU A 161 11.16 12.31 -23.63
C LEU A 161 12.47 11.52 -23.76
N PRO A 162 13.64 12.18 -23.65
CA PRO A 162 14.91 11.47 -23.51
C PRO A 162 14.88 10.49 -22.33
N ASP A 163 15.55 9.36 -22.45
CA ASP A 163 15.62 8.32 -21.39
C ASP A 163 16.04 8.88 -20.03
N ALA A 164 16.94 9.87 -20.04
CA ALA A 164 17.38 10.57 -18.83
C ALA A 164 16.26 11.30 -18.07
N ILE A 165 15.14 11.63 -18.72
CA ILE A 165 14.04 12.41 -18.14
C ILE A 165 12.73 11.60 -18.15
N GLY A 166 12.55 10.74 -19.16
CA GLY A 166 11.29 10.05 -19.45
C GLY A 166 10.89 8.99 -18.43
N GLY A 167 11.84 8.44 -17.69
CA GLY A 167 11.61 7.39 -16.69
C GLY A 167 11.57 7.95 -15.27
N VAL A 168 10.45 7.70 -14.56
CA VAL A 168 10.27 8.04 -13.14
C VAL A 168 9.72 6.85 -12.40
N LEU A 169 10.32 6.48 -11.28
CA LEU A 169 9.75 5.60 -10.28
C LEU A 169 9.17 6.46 -9.15
N TRP A 170 7.87 6.43 -9.00
CA TRP A 170 7.21 6.99 -7.83
C TRP A 170 7.37 5.98 -6.70
N PHE A 171 8.33 6.21 -5.84
CA PHE A 171 8.84 5.23 -4.88
C PHE A 171 8.41 5.55 -3.45
N GLY A 172 7.92 4.55 -2.73
CA GLY A 172 7.53 4.63 -1.33
C GLY A 172 8.12 3.48 -0.52
N LEU A 173 8.54 3.77 0.70
CA LEU A 173 9.04 2.79 1.66
C LEU A 173 7.92 2.28 2.56
N ASP A 174 8.08 1.07 3.08
CA ASP A 174 7.13 0.41 3.97
C ASP A 174 5.77 0.17 3.31
N ASP A 175 4.69 0.18 4.06
CA ASP A 175 3.33 -0.04 3.64
C ASP A 175 2.83 1.02 2.63
N ALA A 176 2.41 0.59 1.46
CA ALA A 176 1.93 1.46 0.38
C ALA A 176 0.80 2.41 0.80
N ASN A 177 -0.06 1.98 1.74
CA ASN A 177 -1.15 2.79 2.28
C ASN A 177 -0.62 3.98 3.08
N MET A 178 0.45 3.78 3.86
CA MET A 178 0.98 4.75 4.82
C MET A 178 2.37 5.28 4.43
N THR A 179 2.68 5.34 3.14
CA THR A 179 3.91 5.92 2.60
C THR A 179 3.62 7.16 1.73
N VAL A 180 4.66 7.89 1.38
CA VAL A 180 4.65 8.94 0.35
C VAL A 180 5.36 8.44 -0.89
N PHE A 181 4.70 8.47 -2.02
CA PHE A 181 5.34 8.18 -3.30
C PHE A 181 6.15 9.37 -3.77
N THR A 182 7.48 9.28 -3.64
CA THR A 182 8.43 10.31 -4.06
C THR A 182 8.94 10.06 -5.47
N PRO A 183 9.18 11.10 -6.31
CA PRO A 183 9.68 10.93 -7.67
C PRO A 183 11.17 10.59 -7.66
N VAL A 184 11.51 9.40 -8.15
CA VAL A 184 12.88 8.94 -8.38
C VAL A 184 13.10 8.82 -9.88
N TYR A 185 13.89 9.71 -10.47
CA TYR A 185 14.24 9.65 -11.88
C TYR A 185 15.20 8.50 -12.16
N CYS A 186 15.00 7.77 -13.25
CA CYS A 186 15.75 6.54 -13.55
C CYS A 186 17.25 6.76 -13.77
N ASN A 187 17.70 7.98 -14.03
CA ASN A 187 19.12 8.34 -14.19
C ASN A 187 19.79 8.83 -12.89
N THR A 188 19.09 8.78 -11.76
CA THR A 188 19.65 9.15 -10.45
C THR A 188 20.85 8.27 -10.11
N ASP A 189 21.98 8.87 -9.76
CA ASP A 189 23.24 8.18 -9.47
C ASP A 189 23.66 8.22 -7.99
N ARG A 190 22.93 8.92 -7.15
CA ARG A 190 23.07 8.93 -5.70
C ARG A 190 21.73 9.04 -5.00
N ILE A 191 21.63 8.50 -3.82
CA ILE A 191 20.43 8.51 -2.99
C ILE A 191 20.70 9.23 -1.66
N PRO A 192 19.67 9.71 -0.94
CA PRO A 192 19.84 10.28 0.39
C PRO A 192 20.43 9.25 1.35
N ALA A 193 21.24 9.71 2.30
CA ALA A 193 21.84 8.84 3.33
C ALA A 193 20.80 8.01 4.09
N SER A 194 19.60 8.56 4.30
CA SER A 194 18.50 7.87 4.99
C SER A 194 17.93 6.67 4.21
N TYR A 195 18.20 6.57 2.90
CA TYR A 195 17.82 5.43 2.04
C TYR A 195 18.98 4.46 1.81
N ALA A 196 20.18 4.84 2.23
CA ALA A 196 21.38 4.02 2.03
C ALA A 196 21.43 2.87 3.04
N GLU A 197 22.16 1.81 2.67
CA GLU A 197 22.51 0.73 3.57
C GLU A 197 23.42 1.24 4.71
N GLY A 198 23.27 0.64 5.90
CA GLY A 198 24.09 0.98 7.07
C GLY A 198 23.37 1.82 8.14
N GLU A 199 22.18 2.34 7.83
CA GLU A 199 21.36 3.07 8.79
C GLU A 199 20.27 2.17 9.38
N GLY A 200 20.68 1.25 10.29
CA GLY A 200 19.81 0.22 10.87
C GLY A 200 19.68 -1.02 9.97
N ASP A 201 19.01 -2.03 10.50
CA ASP A 201 18.72 -3.30 9.80
C ASP A 201 17.42 -3.92 10.32
N CYS A 202 17.11 -5.18 9.99
CA CYS A 202 15.87 -5.85 10.39
C CYS A 202 15.74 -6.11 11.92
N VAL A 203 16.78 -5.89 12.70
CA VAL A 203 16.83 -6.05 14.16
C VAL A 203 17.39 -4.82 14.90
N THR A 204 17.76 -3.79 14.17
CA THR A 204 18.35 -2.56 14.71
C THR A 204 17.62 -1.33 14.21
N PHE A 205 16.86 -0.68 15.10
CA PHE A 205 16.17 0.58 14.78
C PHE A 205 17.16 1.73 14.61
N SER A 206 16.94 2.61 13.63
CA SER A 206 17.69 3.86 13.48
C SER A 206 16.77 5.02 13.11
N TRP A 207 16.94 6.15 13.79
CA TRP A 207 16.26 7.42 13.46
C TRP A 207 16.79 8.06 12.16
N ASN A 208 17.88 7.54 11.61
CA ASN A 208 18.45 7.97 10.34
C ASN A 208 17.95 7.13 9.15
N SER A 209 17.31 5.99 9.43
CA SER A 209 16.72 5.13 8.39
C SER A 209 15.36 5.63 7.97
N ALA A 210 15.19 5.91 6.68
CA ALA A 210 13.90 6.26 6.11
C ALA A 210 12.86 5.15 6.34
N PHE A 211 13.24 3.87 6.12
CA PHE A 211 12.35 2.74 6.37
C PHE A 211 11.82 2.74 7.81
N TRP A 212 12.71 2.87 8.81
CA TRP A 212 12.29 2.84 10.21
C TRP A 212 11.40 4.01 10.61
N ILE A 213 11.58 5.19 10.00
CA ILE A 213 10.71 6.34 10.23
C ILE A 213 9.30 6.08 9.66
N TYR A 214 9.19 5.53 8.44
CA TYR A 214 7.90 5.18 7.85
C TYR A 214 7.21 4.09 8.66
N ASN A 215 7.91 3.02 8.99
CA ASN A 215 7.39 1.89 9.76
C ASN A 215 6.93 2.31 11.17
N TRP A 216 7.71 3.15 11.87
CA TRP A 216 7.32 3.71 13.17
C TRP A 216 6.00 4.47 13.12
N VAL A 217 5.80 5.33 12.12
CA VAL A 217 4.54 6.07 11.95
C VAL A 217 3.39 5.12 11.62
N ALA A 218 3.61 4.15 10.74
CA ALA A 218 2.61 3.16 10.37
C ALA A 218 2.19 2.30 11.58
N ASP A 219 3.14 1.79 12.35
CA ASP A 219 2.86 1.01 13.57
C ASP A 219 2.10 1.79 14.64
N MET A 220 2.33 3.09 14.72
CA MET A 220 1.60 3.97 15.63
C MET A 220 0.15 4.19 15.19
N ILE A 221 -0.10 4.26 13.87
CA ILE A 221 -1.44 4.50 13.31
C ILE A 221 -2.31 3.23 13.36
N ARG A 222 -1.75 2.05 13.06
CA ARG A 222 -2.50 0.79 12.92
C ARG A 222 -3.47 0.51 14.08
N PRO A 223 -3.06 0.59 15.37
CA PRO A 223 -3.96 0.29 16.49
C PRO A 223 -5.15 1.25 16.64
N ARG A 224 -5.07 2.43 16.05
CA ARG A 224 -6.12 3.47 16.09
C ARG A 224 -6.37 4.04 14.70
N TYR A 225 -6.40 3.19 13.70
CA TYR A 225 -6.35 3.52 12.29
C TYR A 225 -7.37 4.58 11.89
N SER A 226 -8.68 4.34 12.08
CA SER A 226 -9.74 5.30 11.70
C SER A 226 -9.67 6.65 12.41
N GLN A 227 -8.98 6.75 13.54
CA GLN A 227 -8.79 8.01 14.26
C GLN A 227 -7.58 8.81 13.77
N MET A 228 -6.52 8.12 13.31
CA MET A 228 -5.21 8.74 13.04
C MET A 228 -4.89 8.87 11.55
N VAL A 229 -5.51 8.04 10.71
CA VAL A 229 -5.20 7.96 9.27
C VAL A 229 -5.45 9.28 8.54
N GLU A 230 -6.45 10.06 8.94
CA GLU A 230 -6.80 11.34 8.30
C GLU A 230 -5.70 12.41 8.47
N ASP A 231 -5.04 12.44 9.63
CA ASP A 231 -3.90 13.34 9.84
C ASP A 231 -2.72 12.94 8.95
N MET A 232 -2.48 11.64 8.84
CA MET A 232 -1.46 11.11 7.94
C MET A 232 -1.80 11.41 6.48
N ARG A 233 -3.06 11.19 6.05
CA ARG A 233 -3.52 11.50 4.68
C ARG A 233 -3.33 12.97 4.32
N THR A 234 -3.51 13.86 5.28
CA THR A 234 -3.29 15.30 5.06
C THR A 234 -1.85 15.57 4.63
N VAL A 235 -0.87 15.04 5.35
CA VAL A 235 0.55 15.22 5.03
C VAL A 235 0.95 14.47 3.75
N GLN A 236 0.45 13.25 3.58
CA GLN A 236 0.68 12.42 2.39
C GLN A 236 0.20 13.14 1.12
N ASN A 237 -1.05 13.63 1.14
CA ASN A 237 -1.63 14.33 -0.02
C ASN A 237 -0.92 15.66 -0.30
N GLU A 238 -0.51 16.41 0.72
CA GLU A 238 0.26 17.65 0.55
C GLU A 238 1.55 17.38 -0.23
N LEU A 239 2.33 16.38 0.19
CA LEU A 239 3.60 16.05 -0.44
C LEU A 239 3.41 15.51 -1.87
N GLU A 240 2.56 14.50 -2.05
CA GLU A 240 2.34 13.88 -3.35
C GLU A 240 1.72 14.84 -4.38
N ASN A 241 0.81 15.72 -3.95
CA ASN A 241 0.28 16.76 -4.82
C ASN A 241 1.35 17.79 -5.21
N THR A 242 2.23 18.15 -4.27
CA THR A 242 3.35 19.05 -4.54
C THR A 242 4.28 18.46 -5.60
N TYR A 243 4.64 17.17 -5.47
CA TYR A 243 5.51 16.50 -6.43
C TYR A 243 4.85 16.35 -7.80
N ALA A 244 3.58 15.97 -7.84
CA ALA A 244 2.84 15.85 -9.11
C ALA A 244 2.68 17.20 -9.83
N TYR A 245 2.41 18.26 -9.08
CA TYR A 245 2.31 19.61 -9.63
C TYR A 245 3.65 20.14 -10.15
N ALA A 246 4.75 19.87 -9.46
CA ALA A 246 6.07 20.33 -9.83
C ALA A 246 6.65 19.59 -11.06
N GLN A 247 6.17 18.39 -11.37
CA GLN A 247 6.78 17.50 -12.37
C GLN A 247 7.01 18.18 -13.72
N GLU A 248 6.00 18.83 -14.29
CA GLU A 248 6.13 19.49 -15.61
C GLU A 248 7.20 20.58 -15.62
N GLY A 249 7.24 21.40 -14.57
CA GLY A 249 8.25 22.46 -14.43
C GLY A 249 9.67 21.93 -14.30
N VAL A 250 9.84 20.89 -13.47
CA VAL A 250 11.12 20.20 -13.25
C VAL A 250 11.62 19.57 -14.56
N GLU A 251 10.75 18.86 -15.27
CA GLU A 251 11.12 18.21 -16.54
C GLU A 251 11.41 19.21 -17.65
N SER A 252 10.69 20.34 -17.68
CA SER A 252 11.00 21.44 -18.61
C SER A 252 12.38 22.06 -18.34
N ALA A 253 12.75 22.25 -17.07
CA ALA A 253 14.08 22.70 -16.69
C ALA A 253 15.16 21.65 -17.03
N ALA A 254 14.90 20.38 -16.74
CA ALA A 254 15.79 19.29 -17.08
C ALA A 254 16.02 19.18 -18.60
N MET A 255 14.99 19.37 -19.43
CA MET A 255 15.11 19.39 -20.89
C MET A 255 16.03 20.50 -21.40
N LYS A 256 15.97 21.70 -20.81
CA LYS A 256 16.89 22.79 -21.18
C LYS A 256 18.33 22.43 -20.87
N LEU A 257 18.56 21.90 -19.65
CA LEU A 257 19.89 21.44 -19.24
C LEU A 257 20.38 20.27 -20.11
N TYR A 258 19.51 19.33 -20.48
CA TYR A 258 19.83 18.19 -21.31
C TYR A 258 20.31 18.62 -22.72
N ASN A 259 19.66 19.62 -23.32
CA ASN A 259 20.06 20.17 -24.62
C ASN A 259 21.41 20.91 -24.57
N GLU A 260 21.79 21.45 -23.40
CA GLU A 260 23.13 22.03 -23.22
C GLU A 260 24.18 20.93 -22.94
N ASN A 261 23.88 20.05 -22.00
CA ASN A 261 24.73 18.95 -21.58
C ASN A 261 23.90 17.93 -20.80
N PRO A 262 23.76 16.67 -21.27
CA PRO A 262 22.98 15.62 -20.59
C PRO A 262 23.40 15.38 -19.12
N GLU A 263 24.68 15.53 -18.77
CA GLU A 263 25.14 15.34 -17.39
C GLU A 263 24.59 16.40 -16.43
N LYS A 264 24.40 17.65 -16.88
CA LYS A 264 23.74 18.68 -16.07
C LYS A 264 22.28 18.33 -15.75
N ALA A 265 21.57 17.74 -16.71
CA ALA A 265 20.19 17.28 -16.48
C ALA A 265 20.15 16.15 -15.48
N LYS A 266 21.08 15.20 -15.59
CA LYS A 266 21.22 14.09 -14.63
C LYS A 266 21.49 14.60 -13.21
N GLU A 267 22.46 15.50 -13.04
CA GLU A 267 22.77 16.11 -11.75
C GLU A 267 21.57 16.83 -11.15
N PHE A 268 20.91 17.67 -11.95
CA PHE A 268 19.70 18.39 -11.53
C PHE A 268 18.58 17.44 -11.07
N LEU A 269 18.28 16.38 -11.84
CA LEU A 269 17.24 15.42 -11.50
C LEU A 269 17.63 14.53 -10.31
N THR A 270 18.92 14.23 -10.14
CA THR A 270 19.43 13.55 -8.94
C THR A 270 19.24 14.41 -7.69
N ASP A 271 19.58 15.70 -7.76
CA ASP A 271 19.38 16.63 -6.63
C ASP A 271 17.90 16.80 -6.29
N TYR A 272 17.04 16.94 -7.31
CA TYR A 272 15.60 17.01 -7.12
C TYR A 272 15.04 15.75 -6.46
N THR A 273 15.42 14.57 -6.93
CA THR A 273 15.05 13.27 -6.33
C THR A 273 15.44 13.22 -4.85
N ASN A 274 16.70 13.56 -4.54
CA ASN A 274 17.19 13.53 -3.16
C ASN A 274 16.46 14.54 -2.27
N MET A 275 16.21 15.74 -2.77
CA MET A 275 15.43 16.77 -2.05
C MET A 275 14.01 16.28 -1.73
N CYS A 276 13.31 15.70 -2.70
CA CYS A 276 11.96 15.17 -2.48
C CYS A 276 11.94 14.03 -1.46
N ALA A 277 12.85 13.08 -1.59
CA ALA A 277 12.96 11.94 -0.69
C ALA A 277 13.28 12.38 0.74
N GLN A 278 14.27 13.26 0.94
CA GLN A 278 14.62 13.76 2.28
C GLN A 278 13.51 14.61 2.88
N THR A 279 12.86 15.46 2.09
CA THR A 279 11.69 16.25 2.54
C THR A 279 10.56 15.34 3.03
N ALA A 280 10.29 14.24 2.33
CA ALA A 280 9.27 13.29 2.73
C ALA A 280 9.62 12.61 4.08
N VAL A 281 10.87 12.20 4.27
CA VAL A 281 11.35 11.61 5.54
C VAL A 281 11.21 12.58 6.70
N ASP A 282 11.67 13.83 6.52
CA ASP A 282 11.62 14.85 7.56
C ASP A 282 10.17 15.18 7.96
N ARG A 283 9.28 15.32 6.97
CA ARG A 283 7.85 15.56 7.20
C ARG A 283 7.16 14.36 7.86
N TRP A 284 7.57 13.13 7.53
CA TRP A 284 7.05 11.92 8.16
C TRP A 284 7.47 11.78 9.60
N LYS A 285 8.70 12.13 9.92
CA LYS A 285 9.19 12.20 11.31
C LYS A 285 8.41 13.22 12.13
N GLN A 286 8.21 14.42 11.59
CA GLN A 286 7.38 15.46 12.23
C GLN A 286 5.92 15.03 12.42
N LEU A 287 5.35 14.29 11.44
CA LEU A 287 4.03 13.70 11.57
C LEU A 287 3.97 12.71 12.74
N GLY A 288 4.93 11.82 12.88
CA GLY A 288 4.99 10.87 13.99
C GLY A 288 5.03 11.57 15.35
N GLU A 289 5.87 12.58 15.50
CA GLU A 289 5.94 13.41 16.70
C GLU A 289 4.61 14.12 17.00
N PHE A 290 3.94 14.64 15.98
CA PHE A 290 2.62 15.25 16.10
C PHE A 290 1.56 14.24 16.53
N LEU A 291 1.54 13.03 15.93
CA LEU A 291 0.58 11.98 16.26
C LEU A 291 0.72 11.49 17.70
N ILE A 292 1.96 11.29 18.18
CA ILE A 292 2.20 10.94 19.58
C ILE A 292 1.57 11.98 20.52
N VAL A 293 1.83 13.27 20.27
CA VAL A 293 1.31 14.33 21.14
C VAL A 293 -0.20 14.44 21.03
N ARG A 294 -0.78 14.32 19.81
CA ARG A 294 -2.22 14.49 19.60
C ARG A 294 -3.03 13.39 20.26
N TYR A 295 -2.54 12.15 20.23
CA TYR A 295 -3.30 10.95 20.55
C TYR A 295 -2.84 10.17 21.79
N ASN A 296 -1.89 10.70 22.58
CA ASN A 296 -1.44 10.01 23.80
C ASN A 296 -2.59 9.80 24.80
N ASP A 297 -2.48 8.74 25.58
CA ASP A 297 -3.38 8.41 26.70
C ASP A 297 -4.86 8.24 26.30
N GLY A 298 -5.13 7.85 25.04
CA GLY A 298 -6.48 7.56 24.56
C GLY A 298 -7.37 8.78 24.32
N VAL A 299 -6.82 10.00 24.40
CA VAL A 299 -7.51 11.25 24.07
C VAL A 299 -7.20 11.70 22.64
N ARG A 300 -7.88 12.75 22.19
CA ARG A 300 -7.57 13.46 20.96
C ARG A 300 -7.48 14.95 21.24
N LYS A 301 -6.26 15.53 21.23
CA LYS A 301 -6.08 16.95 21.42
C LYS A 301 -6.58 17.75 20.22
N LEU A 302 -7.14 18.94 20.47
CA LEU A 302 -7.70 19.78 19.41
C LEU A 302 -6.60 20.37 18.53
N VAL A 303 -6.91 20.49 17.25
CA VAL A 303 -6.07 21.11 16.22
C VAL A 303 -6.81 22.30 15.63
N LYS A 304 -6.12 23.42 15.45
CA LYS A 304 -6.60 24.61 14.76
C LYS A 304 -5.53 25.09 13.80
N ASN A 305 -5.90 25.28 12.55
CA ASN A 305 -4.98 25.70 11.48
C ASN A 305 -3.72 24.80 11.38
N GLY A 306 -3.90 23.48 11.46
CA GLY A 306 -2.82 22.49 11.38
C GLY A 306 -1.91 22.39 12.61
N LYS A 307 -2.20 23.12 13.70
CA LYS A 307 -1.39 23.13 14.93
C LYS A 307 -2.21 22.69 16.14
N LEU A 308 -1.56 21.96 17.04
CA LEU A 308 -2.16 21.64 18.35
C LEU A 308 -2.50 22.91 19.13
N VAL A 309 -3.73 22.96 19.66
CA VAL A 309 -4.18 24.10 20.46
C VAL A 309 -3.48 24.08 21.81
N ARG A 310 -2.78 25.17 22.13
CA ARG A 310 -2.16 25.35 23.44
C ARG A 310 -3.21 25.83 24.46
N PRO A 311 -3.11 25.36 25.73
CA PRO A 311 -4.00 25.88 26.76
C PRO A 311 -3.75 27.37 26.99
N ALA A 312 -4.82 28.11 27.27
CA ALA A 312 -4.72 29.53 27.62
C ALA A 312 -4.08 29.73 29.01
N THR A 313 -4.39 28.81 29.92
CA THR A 313 -3.85 28.72 31.27
C THR A 313 -3.66 27.28 31.67
N GLY A 314 -2.67 27.00 32.53
CA GLY A 314 -2.39 25.66 33.03
C GLY A 314 -1.72 24.73 31.99
N ASN A 315 -1.70 23.43 32.29
CA ASN A 315 -0.95 22.42 31.54
C ASN A 315 -1.85 21.44 30.76
N VAL A 316 -3.18 21.61 30.80
CA VAL A 316 -4.13 20.72 30.14
C VAL A 316 -4.55 21.31 28.80
N ALA A 317 -4.11 20.69 27.71
CA ALA A 317 -4.55 21.10 26.37
C ALA A 317 -6.04 20.77 26.17
N PRO A 318 -6.79 21.59 25.40
CA PRO A 318 -8.14 21.24 24.96
C PRO A 318 -8.14 19.91 24.24
N LEU A 319 -9.05 18.99 24.62
CA LEU A 319 -9.08 17.64 24.12
C LEU A 319 -10.50 17.06 24.06
N GLU A 320 -10.63 16.00 23.30
CA GLU A 320 -11.81 15.14 23.21
C GLU A 320 -11.47 13.75 23.75
N ARG A 321 -12.50 13.02 24.16
CA ARG A 321 -12.42 11.62 24.57
C ARG A 321 -13.34 10.81 23.64
N PRO A 322 -12.87 10.42 22.43
CA PRO A 322 -13.73 9.79 21.43
C PRO A 322 -14.24 8.41 21.86
N GLY A 323 -13.51 7.71 22.74
CA GLY A 323 -13.86 6.35 23.16
C GLY A 323 -13.82 5.36 22.00
N TYR A 324 -14.63 4.30 22.13
CA TYR A 324 -14.85 3.31 21.09
C TYR A 324 -16.10 3.63 20.26
N PRO A 325 -16.14 3.24 18.97
CA PRO A 325 -17.34 3.36 18.14
C PRO A 325 -18.51 2.57 18.73
N GLU A 326 -19.73 3.07 18.51
CA GLU A 326 -20.97 2.48 19.05
C GLU A 326 -21.15 1.01 18.66
N GLN A 327 -20.81 0.66 17.41
CA GLN A 327 -20.94 -0.72 16.94
C GLN A 327 -20.04 -1.67 17.77
N PHE A 328 -18.80 -1.28 18.01
CA PHE A 328 -17.89 -2.08 18.84
C PHE A 328 -18.41 -2.22 20.28
N LEU A 329 -18.99 -1.16 20.85
CA LEU A 329 -19.61 -1.22 22.18
C LEU A 329 -20.81 -2.18 22.21
N LYS A 330 -21.60 -2.26 21.15
CA LYS A 330 -22.67 -3.27 21.01
C LYS A 330 -22.11 -4.69 21.01
N ASP A 331 -21.02 -4.92 20.31
CA ASP A 331 -20.34 -6.23 20.28
C ASP A 331 -19.76 -6.60 21.65
N VAL A 332 -19.18 -5.63 22.36
CA VAL A 332 -18.70 -5.82 23.75
C VAL A 332 -19.86 -6.24 24.66
N VAL A 333 -21.01 -5.54 24.60
CA VAL A 333 -22.17 -5.88 25.41
C VAL A 333 -22.72 -7.26 25.06
N LYS A 334 -22.79 -7.58 23.75
CA LYS A 334 -23.20 -8.92 23.29
C LYS A 334 -22.31 -10.04 23.83
N ALA A 335 -21.00 -9.80 23.87
CA ALA A 335 -20.02 -10.79 24.36
C ALA A 335 -20.00 -10.91 25.89
N THR A 336 -20.32 -9.85 26.62
CA THR A 336 -20.16 -9.77 28.09
C THR A 336 -21.49 -9.79 28.86
N GLY A 337 -22.62 -9.71 28.17
CA GLY A 337 -23.95 -9.63 28.79
C GLY A 337 -24.08 -8.41 29.71
N ASP A 338 -24.69 -8.61 30.86
CA ASP A 338 -24.96 -7.55 31.83
C ASP A 338 -23.76 -7.14 32.72
N ARG A 339 -22.54 -7.61 32.38
CA ARG A 339 -21.34 -7.32 33.15
C ARG A 339 -21.08 -5.83 33.37
N TYR A 340 -21.29 -5.01 32.37
CA TYR A 340 -21.04 -3.57 32.40
C TYR A 340 -22.31 -2.72 32.54
N LYS A 341 -23.47 -3.37 32.74
CA LYS A 341 -24.74 -2.67 32.95
C LYS A 341 -24.70 -1.87 34.25
N VAL A 342 -25.01 -0.58 34.16
CA VAL A 342 -25.08 0.28 35.35
C VAL A 342 -26.20 -0.20 36.25
N LYS A 343 -25.87 -0.40 37.52
CA LYS A 343 -26.82 -0.80 38.58
C LYS A 343 -27.08 0.38 39.48
N THR A 344 -28.34 0.52 39.95
CA THR A 344 -28.65 1.46 41.01
C THR A 344 -28.09 0.91 42.32
N LEU A 345 -27.22 1.69 42.94
CA LEU A 345 -26.76 1.35 44.33
C LEU A 345 -27.93 1.58 45.27
N GLN A 346 -28.33 0.53 45.99
CA GLN A 346 -29.32 0.60 47.04
C GLN A 346 -28.70 1.08 48.31
#